data_9ad930d04b129c164b1360cd774fd7d1
#
_entry.id   9ad930d04b129c164b1360cd774fd7d1
#
_cell.length_a   1.000
_cell.length_b   1.000
_cell.length_c   1.000
_cell.angle_alpha   90.00
_cell.angle_beta   90.00
_cell.angle_gamma   90.00
#
_symmetry.space_group_name_H-M   'P 1'
#
loop_
_entity.id
_entity.type
_entity.pdbx_description
1 polymer ?
#
loop_
_entity_poly.entity_id
_entity_poly.type
_entity_poly.pdbx_seq_one_letter_code
_entity_poly.pdbx_strand_id
1 'polypeptide(L)'
;MNNVKNEKLAVRCRKAKKFTAVTTMALITMAMASCFAMSAFAADVSVSTSSFISTACKVLKALIILIGGGIGVWGLVNLVEGYGSDNPGSKSQGMKQLMAGIALIILAIALVPELEGMMSSAVQ
;
A
#
# COMPACT_ATOMS: atom_id res chain seq x y z
N MET A 1 -34.32 -35.96 -3.61
CA MET A 1 -33.99 -35.04 -2.51
C MET A 1 -32.62 -34.37 -2.65
N ASN A 2 -31.67 -34.92 -3.43
CA ASN A 2 -30.32 -34.36 -3.61
C ASN A 2 -30.22 -33.17 -4.59
N ASN A 3 -31.12 -33.06 -5.58
CA ASN A 3 -31.06 -31.99 -6.60
C ASN A 3 -31.35 -30.59 -6.04
N VAL A 4 -32.33 -30.48 -5.14
CA VAL A 4 -32.70 -29.19 -4.51
C VAL A 4 -31.60 -28.67 -3.60
N LYS A 5 -30.82 -29.53 -2.97
CA LYS A 5 -29.68 -29.18 -2.11
C LYS A 5 -28.52 -28.62 -2.92
N ASN A 6 -28.26 -29.22 -4.08
CA ASN A 6 -27.19 -28.76 -4.98
C ASN A 6 -27.51 -27.40 -5.65
N GLU A 7 -28.78 -27.17 -5.97
CA GLU A 7 -29.23 -25.90 -6.53
C GLU A 7 -29.11 -24.74 -5.52
N LYS A 8 -29.47 -24.98 -4.26
CA LYS A 8 -29.30 -23.99 -3.18
C LYS A 8 -27.84 -23.68 -2.87
N LEU A 9 -26.96 -24.67 -2.97
CA LEU A 9 -25.51 -24.49 -2.84
C LEU A 9 -24.93 -23.68 -4.00
N ALA A 10 -25.34 -23.96 -5.24
CA ALA A 10 -24.89 -23.21 -6.41
C ALA A 10 -25.33 -21.74 -6.37
N VAL A 11 -26.54 -21.45 -5.90
CA VAL A 11 -27.05 -20.08 -5.73
C VAL A 11 -26.29 -19.34 -4.63
N ARG A 12 -25.95 -20.00 -3.52
CA ARG A 12 -25.13 -19.43 -2.44
C ARG A 12 -23.70 -19.12 -2.91
N CYS A 13 -23.07 -20.01 -3.66
CA CYS A 13 -21.74 -19.77 -4.24
C CYS A 13 -21.73 -18.61 -5.24
N ARG A 14 -22.78 -18.48 -6.07
CA ARG A 14 -22.91 -17.34 -7.01
C ARG A 14 -23.13 -16.00 -6.27
N LYS A 15 -23.91 -15.99 -5.19
CA LYS A 15 -24.09 -14.79 -4.35
C LYS A 15 -22.81 -14.41 -3.62
N ALA A 16 -22.07 -15.39 -3.09
CA ALA A 16 -20.77 -15.14 -2.45
C ALA A 16 -19.73 -14.58 -3.44
N LYS A 17 -19.62 -15.14 -4.66
CA LYS A 17 -18.74 -14.60 -5.71
C LYS A 17 -19.12 -13.19 -6.15
N LYS A 18 -20.40 -12.86 -6.25
CA LYS A 18 -20.83 -11.49 -6.57
C LYS A 18 -20.54 -10.51 -5.43
N PHE A 19 -20.69 -10.94 -4.19
CA PHE A 19 -20.40 -10.11 -3.02
C PHE A 19 -18.90 -9.82 -2.90
N THR A 20 -18.04 -10.82 -3.09
CA THR A 20 -16.58 -10.61 -3.11
C THR A 20 -16.13 -9.73 -4.28
N ALA A 21 -16.71 -9.88 -5.47
CA ALA A 21 -16.39 -9.02 -6.61
C ALA A 21 -16.79 -7.55 -6.38
N VAL A 22 -17.93 -7.30 -5.75
CA VAL A 22 -18.40 -5.93 -5.43
C VAL A 22 -17.53 -5.30 -4.33
N THR A 23 -17.15 -6.06 -3.31
CA THR A 23 -16.26 -5.54 -2.25
C THR A 23 -14.85 -5.27 -2.75
N THR A 24 -14.30 -6.11 -3.63
CA THR A 24 -12.98 -5.84 -4.24
C THR A 24 -13.01 -4.64 -5.19
N MET A 25 -14.08 -4.47 -5.98
CA MET A 25 -14.26 -3.28 -6.82
C MET A 25 -14.40 -2.01 -5.98
N ALA A 26 -15.15 -2.05 -4.88
CA ALA A 26 -15.30 -0.91 -3.97
C ALA A 26 -13.97 -0.52 -3.30
N LEU A 27 -13.14 -1.49 -2.92
CA LEU A 27 -11.81 -1.24 -2.36
C LEU A 27 -10.85 -0.63 -3.39
N ILE A 28 -10.90 -1.11 -4.64
CA ILE A 28 -10.08 -0.57 -5.73
C ILE A 28 -10.51 0.86 -6.08
N THR A 29 -11.81 1.14 -6.16
CA THR A 29 -12.30 2.50 -6.43
C THR A 29 -11.99 3.47 -5.29
N MET A 30 -12.02 3.01 -4.05
CA MET A 30 -11.68 3.83 -2.89
C MET A 30 -10.16 4.12 -2.84
N ALA A 31 -9.32 3.14 -3.21
CA ALA A 31 -7.88 3.34 -3.35
C ALA A 31 -7.52 4.28 -4.51
N MET A 32 -8.23 4.21 -5.64
CA MET A 32 -8.05 5.12 -6.77
C MET A 32 -8.51 6.55 -6.43
N ALA A 33 -9.61 6.71 -5.69
CA ALA A 33 -10.09 8.01 -5.27
C ALA A 33 -9.12 8.72 -4.30
N SER A 34 -8.44 7.98 -3.43
CA SER A 34 -7.41 8.56 -2.54
C SER A 34 -6.17 9.05 -3.30
N CYS A 35 -5.82 8.44 -4.43
CA CYS A 35 -4.75 8.93 -5.29
C CYS A 35 -5.11 10.25 -5.99
N PHE A 36 -6.39 10.44 -6.39
CA PHE A 36 -6.84 11.69 -7.01
C PHE A 36 -6.95 12.86 -6.05
N ALA A 37 -7.18 12.62 -4.76
CA ALA A 37 -7.21 13.68 -3.76
C ALA A 37 -5.85 14.35 -3.52
N MET A 38 -4.74 13.66 -3.83
CA MET A 38 -3.39 14.24 -3.74
C MET A 38 -3.05 15.19 -4.89
N SER A 39 -3.68 15.07 -6.05
CA SER A 39 -3.44 15.97 -7.19
C SER A 39 -4.11 17.34 -7.04
N ALA A 40 -5.13 17.48 -6.20
CA ALA A 40 -5.79 18.76 -5.94
C ALA A 40 -4.97 19.71 -5.04
N PHE A 41 -3.92 19.22 -4.38
CA PHE A 41 -3.04 20.04 -3.53
C PHE A 41 -1.91 20.74 -4.31
N ALA A 42 -1.77 20.48 -5.61
CA ALA A 42 -0.69 21.00 -6.44
C ALA A 42 -1.02 22.29 -7.20
N ALA A 43 -2.18 22.91 -6.98
CA ALA A 43 -2.72 23.92 -7.91
C ALA A 43 -2.47 25.39 -7.50
N ASP A 44 -1.77 25.69 -6.42
CA ASP A 44 -1.51 27.09 -6.07
C ASP A 44 -0.15 27.30 -5.35
N VAL A 45 0.94 27.28 -6.14
CA VAL A 45 2.25 27.70 -5.62
C VAL A 45 3.02 28.42 -6.72
N SER A 46 3.25 29.70 -6.56
CA SER A 46 4.37 30.43 -7.23
C SER A 46 5.68 29.85 -6.66
N VAL A 47 6.21 28.83 -7.32
CA VAL A 47 7.27 27.98 -6.79
C VAL A 47 8.61 28.50 -7.24
N SER A 48 9.41 28.99 -6.30
CA SER A 48 10.86 28.98 -6.47
C SER A 48 11.32 27.53 -6.64
N THR A 49 12.23 27.24 -7.54
CA THR A 49 12.67 25.86 -7.89
C THR A 49 13.13 25.09 -6.64
N SER A 50 13.76 25.74 -5.68
CA SER A 50 14.18 25.13 -4.41
C SER A 50 12.99 24.70 -3.54
N SER A 51 11.92 25.50 -3.46
CA SER A 51 10.71 25.15 -2.73
C SER A 51 9.95 23.98 -3.38
N PHE A 52 9.97 23.90 -4.71
CA PHE A 52 9.40 22.78 -5.44
C PHE A 52 10.14 21.47 -5.12
N ILE A 53 11.47 21.48 -5.18
CA ILE A 53 12.31 20.32 -4.88
C ILE A 53 12.05 19.84 -3.44
N SER A 54 12.04 20.74 -2.46
CA SER A 54 11.76 20.38 -1.07
C SER A 54 10.37 19.76 -0.90
N THR A 55 9.36 20.34 -1.51
CA THR A 55 8.00 19.80 -1.46
C THR A 55 7.89 18.44 -2.15
N ALA A 56 8.51 18.28 -3.31
CA ALA A 56 8.52 17.01 -4.05
C ALA A 56 9.22 15.89 -3.23
N CYS A 57 10.35 16.19 -2.59
CA CYS A 57 11.06 15.24 -1.73
C CYS A 57 10.23 14.86 -0.49
N LYS A 58 9.52 15.80 0.14
CA LYS A 58 8.62 15.51 1.26
C LYS A 58 7.48 14.59 0.85
N VAL A 59 6.86 14.83 -0.31
CA VAL A 59 5.80 13.96 -0.85
C VAL A 59 6.36 12.58 -1.17
N LEU A 60 7.51 12.51 -1.83
CA LEU A 60 8.18 11.23 -2.14
C LEU A 60 8.48 10.43 -0.88
N LYS A 61 9.05 11.08 0.15
CA LYS A 61 9.31 10.46 1.46
C LYS A 61 8.03 9.89 2.08
N ALA A 62 6.95 10.67 2.09
CA ALA A 62 5.67 10.25 2.64
C ALA A 62 5.09 9.04 1.89
N LEU A 63 5.20 9.01 0.55
CA LEU A 63 4.75 7.89 -0.27
C LEU A 63 5.54 6.61 0.01
N ILE A 64 6.86 6.68 0.11
CA ILE A 64 7.70 5.51 0.41
C ILE A 64 7.39 4.97 1.80
N ILE A 65 7.22 5.85 2.80
CA ILE A 65 6.83 5.44 4.17
C ILE A 65 5.45 4.78 4.16
N LEU A 66 4.48 5.30 3.43
CA LEU A 66 3.14 4.75 3.31
C LEU A 66 3.17 3.35 2.67
N ILE A 67 3.92 3.18 1.59
CA ILE A 67 4.09 1.88 0.91
C ILE A 67 4.81 0.90 1.83
N GLY A 68 5.92 1.31 2.46
CA GLY A 68 6.67 0.50 3.41
C GLY A 68 5.82 0.05 4.60
N GLY A 69 5.04 0.97 5.17
CA GLY A 69 4.07 0.67 6.22
C GLY A 69 3.01 -0.33 5.78
N GLY A 70 2.44 -0.16 4.58
CA GLY A 70 1.45 -1.09 4.01
C GLY A 70 2.01 -2.50 3.84
N ILE A 71 3.22 -2.63 3.28
CA ILE A 71 3.90 -3.92 3.12
C ILE A 71 4.21 -4.54 4.49
N GLY A 72 4.66 -3.73 5.45
CA GLY A 72 4.95 -4.17 6.81
C GLY A 72 3.71 -4.71 7.53
N VAL A 73 2.58 -4.00 7.46
CA VAL A 73 1.30 -4.45 8.04
C VAL A 73 0.82 -5.74 7.37
N TRP A 74 0.89 -5.83 6.04
CA TRP A 74 0.56 -7.06 5.33
C TRP A 74 1.46 -8.23 5.73
N GLY A 75 2.77 -7.97 5.89
CA GLY A 75 3.72 -8.95 6.41
C GLY A 75 3.36 -9.45 7.80
N LEU A 76 2.89 -8.54 8.67
CA LEU A 76 2.44 -8.89 10.01
C LEU A 76 1.20 -9.79 9.99
N VAL A 77 0.24 -9.50 9.11
CA VAL A 77 -0.97 -10.34 8.91
C VAL A 77 -0.57 -11.75 8.47
N ASN A 78 0.30 -11.88 7.46
CA ASN A 78 0.80 -13.17 6.99
C ASN A 78 1.57 -13.93 8.09
N LEU A 79 2.28 -13.20 8.94
CA LEU A 79 3.01 -13.80 10.06
C LEU A 79 2.05 -14.39 11.09
N VAL A 80 1.03 -13.62 11.49
CA VAL A 80 0.00 -14.07 12.45
C VAL A 80 -0.78 -15.26 11.90
N GLU A 81 -1.17 -15.22 10.62
CA GLU A 81 -1.83 -16.34 9.95
C GLU A 81 -0.93 -17.58 9.91
N GLY A 82 0.36 -17.41 9.62
CA GLY A 82 1.34 -18.48 9.59
C GLY A 82 1.55 -19.13 10.95
N TYR A 83 1.47 -18.38 12.05
CA TYR A 83 1.51 -18.92 13.40
C TYR A 83 0.21 -19.62 13.79
N GLY A 84 -0.93 -19.09 13.38
CA GLY A 84 -2.24 -19.67 13.68
C GLY A 84 -2.53 -20.97 12.93
N SER A 85 -2.02 -21.11 11.71
CA SER A 85 -2.21 -22.30 10.86
C SER A 85 -1.03 -23.27 10.84
N ASP A 86 0.01 -23.00 11.61
CA ASP A 86 1.28 -23.76 11.65
C ASP A 86 1.93 -23.96 10.26
N ASN A 87 1.73 -22.98 9.37
CA ASN A 87 2.25 -23.02 8.01
C ASN A 87 3.63 -22.33 7.93
N PRO A 88 4.73 -23.09 7.73
CA PRO A 88 6.07 -22.51 7.68
C PRO A 88 6.29 -21.58 6.47
N GLY A 89 5.55 -21.78 5.38
CA GLY A 89 5.61 -20.93 4.20
C GLY A 89 5.09 -19.51 4.50
N SER A 90 3.91 -19.40 5.12
CA SER A 90 3.32 -18.11 5.49
C SER A 90 4.17 -17.38 6.55
N LYS A 91 4.74 -18.10 7.51
CA LYS A 91 5.69 -17.53 8.50
C LYS A 91 6.90 -16.89 7.83
N SER A 92 7.53 -17.61 6.90
CA SER A 92 8.71 -17.12 6.18
C SER A 92 8.37 -15.93 5.29
N GLN A 93 7.24 -15.97 4.58
CA GLN A 93 6.79 -14.88 3.71
C GLN A 93 6.44 -13.63 4.52
N GLY A 94 5.71 -13.78 5.62
CA GLY A 94 5.35 -12.68 6.51
C GLY A 94 6.58 -11.98 7.08
N MET A 95 7.59 -12.75 7.52
CA MET A 95 8.85 -12.18 8.01
C MET A 95 9.59 -11.39 6.93
N LYS A 96 9.68 -11.91 5.70
CA LYS A 96 10.32 -11.20 4.58
C LYS A 96 9.63 -9.89 4.25
N GLN A 97 8.29 -9.88 4.22
CA GLN A 97 7.50 -8.68 3.96
C GLN A 97 7.62 -7.64 5.09
N LEU A 98 7.61 -8.09 6.34
CA LEU A 98 7.80 -7.22 7.48
C LEU A 98 9.18 -6.53 7.43
N MET A 99 10.23 -7.30 7.20
CA MET A 99 11.59 -6.75 7.05
C MET A 99 11.72 -5.81 5.87
N ALA A 100 11.10 -6.14 4.73
CA ALA A 100 11.08 -5.26 3.55
C ALA A 100 10.35 -3.94 3.84
N GLY A 101 9.21 -3.97 4.54
CA GLY A 101 8.47 -2.78 4.93
C GLY A 101 9.29 -1.86 5.85
N ILE A 102 9.95 -2.42 6.85
CA ILE A 102 10.84 -1.67 7.76
C ILE A 102 12.03 -1.09 6.98
N ALA A 103 12.66 -1.87 6.10
CA ALA A 103 13.78 -1.42 5.29
C ALA A 103 13.40 -0.23 4.39
N LEU A 104 12.21 -0.25 3.77
CA LEU A 104 11.70 0.88 2.97
C LEU A 104 11.51 2.15 3.80
N ILE A 105 11.00 2.03 5.02
CA ILE A 105 10.81 3.17 5.93
C ILE A 105 12.17 3.78 6.31
N ILE A 106 13.14 2.96 6.68
CA ILE A 106 14.48 3.41 7.04
C ILE A 106 15.14 4.09 5.82
N LEU A 107 15.01 3.48 4.63
CA LEU A 107 15.54 4.03 3.39
C LEU A 107 14.94 5.42 3.10
N ALA A 108 13.62 5.58 3.26
CA ALA A 108 12.96 6.86 3.03
C ALA A 108 13.45 7.95 4.00
N ILE A 109 13.70 7.58 5.26
CA ILE A 109 14.17 8.54 6.27
C ILE A 109 15.62 8.95 6.01
N ALA A 110 16.47 8.03 5.60
CA ALA A 110 17.89 8.26 5.40
C ALA A 110 18.21 8.85 4.02
N LEU A 111 17.65 8.27 2.95
CA LEU A 111 18.05 8.60 1.57
C LEU A 111 17.39 9.89 1.05
N VAL A 112 16.11 10.14 1.37
CA VAL A 112 15.40 11.27 0.78
C VAL A 112 15.97 12.62 1.20
N PRO A 113 16.39 12.87 2.45
CA PRO A 113 17.05 14.12 2.82
C PRO A 113 18.37 14.35 2.09
N GLU A 114 19.16 13.30 1.86
CA GLU A 114 20.41 13.38 1.10
C GLU A 114 20.15 13.77 -0.36
N LEU A 115 19.12 13.16 -0.99
CA LEU A 115 18.70 13.54 -2.34
C LEU A 115 18.23 15.01 -2.41
N GLU A 116 17.47 15.47 -1.42
CA GLU A 116 17.02 16.87 -1.34
C GLU A 116 18.22 17.83 -1.28
N GLY A 117 19.22 17.52 -0.45
CA GLY A 117 20.46 18.28 -0.35
C GLY A 117 21.24 18.35 -1.65
N MET A 118 21.40 17.21 -2.32
CA MET A 118 22.11 17.13 -3.62
C MET A 118 21.37 17.90 -4.72
N MET A 119 20.05 17.76 -4.81
CA MET A 119 19.24 18.48 -5.82
C MET A 119 19.23 19.99 -5.55
N SER A 120 19.14 20.39 -4.31
CA SER A 120 19.19 21.81 -3.93
C SER A 120 20.54 22.45 -4.28
N SER A 121 21.64 21.72 -4.10
CA SER A 121 22.97 22.17 -4.45
C SER A 121 23.19 22.28 -5.97
N ALA A 122 22.51 21.44 -6.76
CA ALA A 122 22.62 21.44 -8.22
C ALA A 122 21.87 22.59 -8.90
N VAL A 123 20.96 23.25 -8.19
CA VAL A 123 20.09 24.33 -8.70
C VAL A 123 20.59 25.73 -8.29
N GLN A 124 21.60 25.82 -7.42
CA GLN A 124 22.30 27.07 -7.08
C GLN A 124 23.40 27.38 -8.11
#